data_8b863525bc165561aea2d38a23139d05
#
_entry.id   8b863525bc165561aea2d38a23139d05
#
_cell.length_a   1.000
_cell.length_b   1.000
_cell.length_c   1.000
_cell.angle_alpha   90.00
_cell.angle_beta   90.00
_cell.angle_gamma   90.00
#
_symmetry.space_group_name_H-M   'P 1'
#
loop_
_entity.id
_entity.type
_entity.pdbx_description
1 polymer ?
#
loop_
_entity_poly.entity_id
_entity_poly.type
_entity_poly.pdbx_seq_one_letter_code
_entity_poly.pdbx_strand_id
1 'polypeptide(L)'
;MNDLSRHAATRRRLLLAGASATLPFTTGRALAADPERLRIGFQKSSTLTIFLKSRGALEKALAPLKVEVQWHEFTSGLPLLEALNIGAVDLSADVADAVPPFALAAGAKLTYYAIETPSPQAQAIVVRKDSPVTSVAQLKGQKVAFAKGAGAHYLILEALAQSGLTIKDIEPAYLAPADGRAAFEGGNVAAWVIWDPFLAAVQRQSGARILLDGGKLASYRRFYLAATPYAQRRADVLGVVYAELQRAGDWIKKNPGPAAEWHAPVIGLDAPTVEAANLRRSYRVQPVDAEALTEQQRIADAFTQAQILPKRVSVADSPVWRPA
;
A
#
# COMPACT_ATOMS: atom_id res chain seq x y z
N MET A 1 -7.58 19.21 81.82
CA MET A 1 -8.86 19.70 82.46
C MET A 1 -9.94 19.05 81.66
N ASN A 2 -10.39 17.95 82.12
CA ASN A 2 -11.73 17.70 82.66
C ASN A 2 -12.79 17.59 81.59
N ASP A 3 -13.67 16.62 81.43
CA ASP A 3 -14.07 15.52 82.36
C ASP A 3 -15.09 14.67 81.54
N LEU A 4 -15.02 13.40 81.63
CA LEU A 4 -15.96 12.41 82.14
C LEU A 4 -17.46 12.80 81.97
N SER A 5 -18.36 12.00 81.47
CA SER A 5 -18.83 10.71 82.02
C SER A 5 -20.13 10.29 81.32
N ARG A 6 -20.26 9.02 80.88
CA ARG A 6 -21.05 7.95 81.55
C ARG A 6 -22.55 7.88 81.25
N HIS A 7 -22.93 6.65 80.98
CA HIS A 7 -24.15 5.88 81.24
C HIS A 7 -25.30 6.03 80.22
N ALA A 8 -26.13 5.07 79.92
CA ALA A 8 -26.29 3.72 80.40
C ALA A 8 -27.17 2.94 79.39
N ALA A 9 -27.05 1.67 79.43
CA ALA A 9 -27.84 0.67 78.70
C ALA A 9 -29.34 0.71 79.03
N THR A 10 -30.18 0.33 78.04
CA THR A 10 -31.41 -0.43 78.36
C THR A 10 -31.80 -1.30 77.16
N ARG A 11 -32.01 -2.57 77.51
CA ARG A 11 -32.51 -3.69 76.74
C ARG A 11 -33.94 -3.43 76.23
N ARG A 12 -34.32 -3.87 75.02
CA ARG A 12 -35.32 -4.95 74.85
C ARG A 12 -35.91 -5.04 73.44
N ARG A 13 -35.98 -6.28 73.01
CA ARG A 13 -37.01 -7.00 72.27
C ARG A 13 -36.79 -7.18 70.72
N LEU A 14 -36.58 -8.46 70.43
CA LEU A 14 -36.79 -9.11 69.16
C LEU A 14 -38.17 -8.77 68.56
N LEU A 15 -38.17 -8.47 67.26
CA LEU A 15 -39.25 -8.86 66.34
C LEU A 15 -38.61 -9.35 65.05
N LEU A 16 -38.78 -10.62 64.82
CA LEU A 16 -38.51 -11.26 63.53
C LEU A 16 -39.53 -10.73 62.53
N ALA A 17 -39.05 -10.01 61.52
CA ALA A 17 -39.79 -9.71 60.29
C ALA A 17 -38.94 -10.26 59.13
N GLY A 18 -39.41 -11.35 58.56
CA GLY A 18 -38.79 -11.94 57.32
C GLY A 18 -38.92 -10.94 56.17
N ALA A 19 -37.81 -10.39 55.76
CA ALA A 19 -37.69 -9.67 54.52
C ALA A 19 -37.14 -10.63 53.45
N SER A 20 -38.03 -11.09 52.57
CA SER A 20 -37.68 -11.79 51.35
C SER A 20 -36.85 -10.82 50.48
N ALA A 21 -35.55 -10.97 50.47
CA ALA A 21 -34.66 -10.28 49.57
C ALA A 21 -34.87 -10.80 48.14
N THR A 22 -35.71 -10.14 47.36
CA THR A 22 -35.73 -10.27 45.92
C THR A 22 -34.43 -9.65 45.38
N LEU A 23 -33.44 -10.49 45.08
CA LEU A 23 -32.28 -10.07 44.33
C LEU A 23 -32.74 -9.56 42.96
N PRO A 24 -32.45 -8.31 42.59
CA PRO A 24 -32.68 -7.88 41.20
C PRO A 24 -31.75 -8.70 40.33
N PHE A 25 -32.31 -9.53 39.48
CA PHE A 25 -31.59 -10.05 38.32
C PHE A 25 -31.22 -8.85 37.43
N THR A 26 -30.05 -8.29 37.68
CA THR A 26 -29.43 -7.40 36.73
C THR A 26 -29.11 -8.26 35.50
N THR A 27 -30.00 -8.24 34.51
CA THR A 27 -29.68 -8.67 33.17
C THR A 27 -28.50 -7.83 32.74
N GLY A 28 -27.29 -8.39 32.91
CA GLY A 28 -26.07 -7.81 32.41
C GLY A 28 -26.27 -7.62 30.90
N ARG A 29 -26.55 -6.38 30.51
CA ARG A 29 -26.48 -5.96 29.12
C ARG A 29 -25.03 -6.21 28.74
N ALA A 30 -24.76 -7.32 28.03
CA ALA A 30 -23.47 -7.54 27.44
C ALA A 30 -23.18 -6.28 26.61
N LEU A 31 -22.27 -5.45 27.09
CA LEU A 31 -21.72 -4.35 26.29
C LEU A 31 -21.16 -5.03 25.06
N ALA A 32 -21.83 -4.81 23.93
CA ALA A 32 -21.29 -5.26 22.66
C ALA A 32 -19.89 -4.65 22.57
N ALA A 33 -18.87 -5.51 22.48
CA ALA A 33 -17.50 -5.03 22.30
C ALA A 33 -17.49 -4.09 21.10
N ASP A 34 -16.83 -2.95 21.26
CA ASP A 34 -16.65 -2.02 20.15
C ASP A 34 -16.10 -2.77 18.94
N PRO A 35 -16.58 -2.46 17.73
CA PRO A 35 -16.10 -3.13 16.53
C PRO A 35 -14.58 -2.93 16.39
N GLU A 36 -13.88 -3.98 15.99
CA GLU A 36 -12.45 -3.88 15.70
C GLU A 36 -12.23 -2.99 14.48
N ARG A 37 -11.24 -2.13 14.55
CA ARG A 37 -10.88 -1.24 13.44
C ARG A 37 -9.77 -1.87 12.59
N LEU A 38 -10.02 -1.98 11.29
CA LEU A 38 -9.03 -2.35 10.28
C LEU A 38 -8.56 -1.09 9.55
N ARG A 39 -7.32 -0.71 9.74
CA ARG A 39 -6.71 0.46 9.09
C ARG A 39 -5.98 0.03 7.83
N ILE A 40 -6.44 0.51 6.67
CA ILE A 40 -5.87 0.18 5.36
C ILE A 40 -5.22 1.42 4.76
N GLY A 41 -3.91 1.33 4.51
CA GLY A 41 -3.18 2.35 3.76
C GLY A 41 -3.26 2.10 2.25
N PHE A 42 -3.43 3.16 1.45
CA PHE A 42 -3.51 3.07 0.00
C PHE A 42 -2.87 4.29 -0.68
N GLN A 43 -2.65 4.20 -1.99
CA GLN A 43 -2.12 5.27 -2.85
C GLN A 43 -3.14 5.60 -3.96
N LYS A 44 -3.01 6.75 -4.61
CA LYS A 44 -3.82 7.08 -5.81
C LYS A 44 -3.70 6.04 -6.93
N SER A 45 -2.61 5.29 -6.98
CA SER A 45 -2.40 4.18 -7.92
C SER A 45 -3.00 2.84 -7.47
N SER A 46 -3.58 2.76 -6.26
CA SER A 46 -4.17 1.54 -5.69
C SER A 46 -5.60 1.32 -6.21
N THR A 47 -5.75 1.11 -7.51
CA THR A 47 -7.03 1.06 -8.21
C THR A 47 -8.03 0.07 -7.59
N LEU A 48 -7.59 -1.17 -7.27
CA LEU A 48 -8.48 -2.18 -6.67
C LEU A 48 -8.99 -1.74 -5.30
N THR A 49 -8.10 -1.19 -4.47
CA THR A 49 -8.45 -0.72 -3.13
C THR A 49 -9.39 0.48 -3.17
N ILE A 50 -9.13 1.43 -4.09
CA ILE A 50 -10.01 2.59 -4.30
C ILE A 50 -11.39 2.13 -4.79
N PHE A 51 -11.44 1.12 -5.66
CA PHE A 51 -12.70 0.53 -6.12
C PHE A 51 -13.50 -0.06 -4.97
N LEU A 52 -12.87 -0.86 -4.11
CA LEU A 52 -13.51 -1.44 -2.94
C LEU A 52 -14.02 -0.37 -1.97
N LYS A 53 -13.19 0.65 -1.69
CA LYS A 53 -13.53 1.80 -0.83
C LYS A 53 -14.76 2.54 -1.34
N SER A 54 -14.76 2.91 -2.63
CA SER A 54 -15.85 3.72 -3.20
C SER A 54 -17.21 3.02 -3.23
N ARG A 55 -17.20 1.70 -3.22
CA ARG A 55 -18.41 0.86 -3.22
C ARG A 55 -18.84 0.38 -1.83
N GLY A 56 -18.04 0.68 -0.80
CA GLY A 56 -18.22 0.13 0.55
C GLY A 56 -18.20 -1.39 0.55
N ALA A 57 -17.44 -2.01 -0.36
CA ALA A 57 -17.45 -3.45 -0.57
C ALA A 57 -16.80 -4.19 0.60
N LEU A 58 -15.66 -3.69 1.09
CA LEU A 58 -14.98 -4.27 2.25
C LEU A 58 -15.77 -4.07 3.53
N GLU A 59 -16.38 -2.90 3.73
CA GLU A 59 -17.24 -2.61 4.87
C GLU A 59 -18.39 -3.61 4.96
N LYS A 60 -19.04 -3.88 3.82
CA LYS A 60 -20.12 -4.87 3.74
C LYS A 60 -19.64 -6.30 3.98
N ALA A 61 -18.50 -6.68 3.38
CA ALA A 61 -17.96 -8.03 3.49
C ALA A 61 -17.43 -8.33 4.89
N LEU A 62 -16.93 -7.31 5.60
CA LEU A 62 -16.35 -7.43 6.95
C LEU A 62 -17.37 -7.20 8.08
N ALA A 63 -18.56 -6.69 7.80
CA ALA A 63 -19.61 -6.47 8.80
C ALA A 63 -19.95 -7.72 9.63
N PRO A 64 -20.05 -8.95 9.04
CA PRO A 64 -20.28 -10.17 9.83
C PRO A 64 -19.17 -10.48 10.84
N LEU A 65 -17.94 -10.02 10.58
CA LEU A 65 -16.79 -10.17 11.45
C LEU A 65 -16.67 -9.03 12.48
N LYS A 66 -17.63 -8.08 12.50
CA LYS A 66 -17.64 -6.88 13.34
C LYS A 66 -16.35 -6.05 13.19
N VAL A 67 -15.89 -5.88 11.96
CA VAL A 67 -14.71 -5.10 11.62
C VAL A 67 -15.14 -3.85 10.85
N GLU A 68 -14.72 -2.69 11.34
CA GLU A 68 -14.87 -1.38 10.69
C GLU A 68 -13.61 -1.04 9.91
N VAL A 69 -13.78 -0.59 8.65
CA VAL A 69 -12.63 -0.24 7.79
C VAL A 69 -12.35 1.25 7.90
N GLN A 70 -11.07 1.57 8.10
CA GLN A 70 -10.54 2.94 8.04
C GLN A 70 -9.50 3.05 6.93
N TRP A 71 -9.63 4.10 6.11
CA TRP A 71 -8.82 4.30 4.93
C TRP A 71 -7.84 5.45 5.11
N HIS A 72 -6.55 5.22 4.80
CA HIS A 72 -5.48 6.21 4.91
C HIS A 72 -4.74 6.34 3.59
N GLU A 73 -4.75 7.55 3.00
CA GLU A 73 -4.07 7.81 1.73
C GLU A 73 -2.63 8.24 1.94
N PHE A 74 -1.72 7.70 1.09
CA PHE A 74 -0.30 8.00 1.08
C PHE A 74 0.15 8.42 -0.32
N THR A 75 1.20 9.22 -0.39
CA THR A 75 1.74 9.74 -1.66
C THR A 75 2.46 8.68 -2.49
N SER A 76 3.05 7.66 -1.84
CA SER A 76 3.77 6.55 -2.48
C SER A 76 3.89 5.34 -1.54
N GLY A 77 4.44 4.24 -2.06
CA GLY A 77 4.55 2.97 -1.31
C GLY A 77 5.49 3.04 -0.12
N LEU A 78 6.58 3.81 -0.17
CA LEU A 78 7.54 3.86 0.93
C LEU A 78 6.94 4.45 2.21
N PRO A 79 6.36 5.67 2.22
CA PRO A 79 5.68 6.19 3.41
C PRO A 79 4.48 5.32 3.86
N LEU A 80 3.82 4.61 2.95
CA LEU A 80 2.79 3.65 3.31
C LEU A 80 3.36 2.48 4.15
N LEU A 81 4.47 1.88 3.72
CA LEU A 81 5.10 0.79 4.48
C LEU A 81 5.82 1.27 5.74
N GLU A 82 6.26 2.53 5.80
CA GLU A 82 6.71 3.16 7.05
C GLU A 82 5.57 3.25 8.06
N ALA A 83 4.37 3.67 7.63
CA ALA A 83 3.17 3.69 8.47
C ALA A 83 2.76 2.27 8.93
N LEU A 84 2.89 1.26 8.07
CA LEU A 84 2.66 -0.14 8.43
C LEU A 84 3.67 -0.61 9.48
N ASN A 85 4.95 -0.26 9.33
CA ASN A 85 6.02 -0.63 10.26
C ASN A 85 5.81 -0.08 11.68
N ILE A 86 5.34 1.15 11.80
CA ILE A 86 5.08 1.77 13.12
C ILE A 86 3.68 1.46 13.67
N GLY A 87 2.90 0.63 12.98
CA GLY A 87 1.56 0.22 13.40
C GLY A 87 0.49 1.31 13.23
N ALA A 88 0.71 2.32 12.38
CA ALA A 88 -0.30 3.33 12.05
C ALA A 88 -1.38 2.77 11.11
N VAL A 89 -1.05 1.76 10.30
CA VAL A 89 -1.98 0.97 9.50
C VAL A 89 -1.75 -0.53 9.71
N ASP A 90 -2.77 -1.35 9.47
CA ASP A 90 -2.75 -2.80 9.65
C ASP A 90 -2.49 -3.55 8.34
N LEU A 91 -3.05 -3.03 7.24
CA LEU A 91 -2.84 -3.54 5.88
C LEU A 91 -2.33 -2.43 4.96
N SER A 92 -1.46 -2.82 4.08
CA SER A 92 -1.07 -2.04 2.90
C SER A 92 -1.88 -2.53 1.71
N ALA A 93 -2.49 -1.60 0.98
CA ALA A 93 -2.85 -1.83 -0.41
C ALA A 93 -1.60 -2.16 -1.24
N ASP A 94 -1.80 -2.30 -2.55
CA ASP A 94 -0.72 -2.67 -3.46
C ASP A 94 0.45 -1.66 -3.43
N VAL A 95 1.65 -2.17 -3.23
CA VAL A 95 2.91 -1.45 -3.43
C VAL A 95 3.76 -2.15 -4.50
N ALA A 96 4.62 -1.41 -5.18
CA ALA A 96 5.55 -2.00 -6.14
C ALA A 96 6.53 -2.96 -5.45
N ASP A 97 6.99 -3.96 -6.17
CA ASP A 97 7.94 -4.98 -5.77
C ASP A 97 9.25 -4.44 -5.16
N ALA A 98 9.64 -3.25 -5.56
CA ALA A 98 10.83 -2.57 -5.05
C ALA A 98 10.67 -1.98 -3.64
N VAL A 99 9.43 -1.79 -3.15
CA VAL A 99 9.18 -1.07 -1.88
C VAL A 99 9.43 -1.94 -0.63
N PRO A 100 8.97 -3.20 -0.55
CA PRO A 100 9.11 -4.01 0.65
C PRO A 100 10.55 -4.19 1.13
N PRO A 101 11.59 -4.34 0.28
CA PRO A 101 12.98 -4.40 0.71
C PRO A 101 13.43 -3.23 1.59
N PHE A 102 12.94 -2.00 1.34
CA PHE A 102 13.26 -0.85 2.17
C PHE A 102 12.63 -0.95 3.57
N ALA A 103 11.38 -1.39 3.64
CA ALA A 103 10.71 -1.61 4.92
C ALA A 103 11.38 -2.74 5.72
N LEU A 104 11.77 -3.84 5.05
CA LEU A 104 12.53 -4.94 5.68
C LEU A 104 13.90 -4.47 6.19
N ALA A 105 14.60 -3.63 5.42
CA ALA A 105 15.86 -3.02 5.86
C ALA A 105 15.68 -2.12 7.10
N ALA A 106 14.51 -1.49 7.24
CA ALA A 106 14.12 -0.75 8.44
C ALA A 106 13.64 -1.64 9.60
N GLY A 107 13.61 -2.97 9.43
CA GLY A 107 13.20 -3.93 10.47
C GLY A 107 11.70 -4.17 10.56
N ALA A 108 10.93 -3.80 9.52
CA ALA A 108 9.48 -4.00 9.49
C ALA A 108 9.12 -5.50 9.55
N LYS A 109 8.13 -5.83 10.37
CA LYS A 109 7.55 -7.16 10.45
C LYS A 109 6.34 -7.24 9.52
N LEU A 110 6.60 -7.68 8.29
CA LEU A 110 5.63 -7.75 7.20
C LEU A 110 5.23 -9.19 6.91
N THR A 111 3.96 -9.39 6.60
CA THR A 111 3.41 -10.63 6.04
C THR A 111 2.89 -10.34 4.64
N TYR A 112 3.38 -11.06 3.66
CA TYR A 112 2.88 -10.99 2.29
C TYR A 112 1.55 -11.77 2.21
N TYR A 113 0.46 -11.13 1.71
CA TYR A 113 -0.81 -11.85 1.64
C TYR A 113 -1.41 -11.95 0.24
N ALA A 114 -0.97 -11.13 -0.71
CA ALA A 114 -1.38 -11.23 -2.11
C ALA A 114 -0.36 -10.56 -3.02
N ILE A 115 -0.38 -10.93 -4.31
CA ILE A 115 0.34 -10.26 -5.40
C ILE A 115 -0.57 -10.02 -6.58
N GLU A 116 -0.22 -9.04 -7.42
CA GLU A 116 -0.70 -8.97 -8.81
C GLU A 116 0.37 -9.54 -9.74
N THR A 117 -0.07 -10.20 -10.81
CA THR A 117 0.86 -10.65 -11.87
C THR A 117 1.58 -9.46 -12.52
N PRO A 118 2.72 -9.69 -13.25
CA PRO A 118 3.51 -8.62 -13.83
C PRO A 118 2.74 -7.60 -14.66
N SER A 119 3.16 -6.34 -14.58
CA SER A 119 2.62 -5.21 -15.35
C SER A 119 3.75 -4.27 -15.80
N PRO A 120 4.77 -4.76 -16.52
CA PRO A 120 6.00 -4.01 -16.80
C PRO A 120 5.75 -2.71 -17.56
N GLN A 121 4.73 -2.66 -18.41
CA GLN A 121 4.37 -1.47 -19.18
C GLN A 121 3.66 -0.38 -18.35
N ALA A 122 3.26 -0.68 -17.11
CA ALA A 122 2.61 0.28 -16.21
C ALA A 122 3.60 1.23 -15.52
N GLN A 123 4.86 1.21 -15.91
CA GLN A 123 5.90 2.17 -15.53
C GLN A 123 6.86 2.43 -16.69
N ALA A 124 7.43 3.62 -16.76
CA ALA A 124 8.34 3.99 -17.82
C ALA A 124 9.28 5.14 -17.42
N ILE A 125 10.40 5.25 -18.14
CA ILE A 125 11.21 6.44 -18.25
C ILE A 125 10.59 7.29 -19.37
N VAL A 126 10.18 8.51 -19.07
CA VAL A 126 9.62 9.44 -20.06
C VAL A 126 10.50 10.66 -20.24
N VAL A 127 10.48 11.20 -21.45
CA VAL A 127 11.10 12.46 -21.82
C VAL A 127 10.06 13.39 -22.44
N ARG A 128 10.30 14.69 -22.42
CA ARG A 128 9.39 15.66 -23.05
C ARG A 128 9.29 15.41 -24.56
N LYS A 129 8.18 15.84 -25.14
CA LYS A 129 7.87 15.64 -26.56
C LYS A 129 9.00 16.12 -27.48
N ASP A 130 9.58 17.26 -27.17
CA ASP A 130 10.64 17.95 -27.91
C ASP A 130 12.06 17.63 -27.44
N SER A 131 12.20 16.72 -26.47
CA SER A 131 13.50 16.32 -25.94
C SER A 131 14.38 15.67 -27.02
N PRO A 132 15.66 16.03 -27.14
CA PRO A 132 16.60 15.38 -28.02
C PRO A 132 17.04 13.99 -27.53
N VAL A 133 16.70 13.63 -26.28
CA VAL A 133 17.07 12.35 -25.68
C VAL A 133 16.28 11.24 -26.34
N THR A 134 17.00 10.26 -26.93
CA THR A 134 16.43 9.09 -27.61
C THR A 134 16.91 7.76 -27.05
N SER A 135 17.86 7.77 -26.09
CA SER A 135 18.38 6.58 -25.43
C SER A 135 18.69 6.85 -23.97
N VAL A 136 18.70 5.79 -23.14
CA VAL A 136 19.09 5.86 -21.73
C VAL A 136 20.55 6.31 -21.56
N ALA A 137 21.44 5.94 -22.48
CA ALA A 137 22.84 6.35 -22.44
C ALA A 137 23.01 7.88 -22.46
N GLN A 138 22.10 8.61 -23.12
CA GLN A 138 22.10 10.08 -23.17
C GLN A 138 21.62 10.75 -21.87
N LEU A 139 21.18 9.98 -20.89
CA LEU A 139 20.88 10.49 -19.56
C LEU A 139 22.14 10.71 -18.71
N LYS A 140 23.32 10.30 -19.17
CA LYS A 140 24.59 10.56 -18.47
C LYS A 140 24.78 12.04 -18.20
N GLY A 141 25.03 12.41 -16.94
CA GLY A 141 25.17 13.79 -16.46
C GLY A 141 23.85 14.58 -16.41
N GLN A 142 22.71 13.97 -16.76
CA GLN A 142 21.42 14.63 -16.75
C GLN A 142 20.70 14.44 -15.40
N LYS A 143 19.88 15.43 -15.06
CA LYS A 143 18.98 15.35 -13.91
C LYS A 143 17.74 14.50 -14.27
N VAL A 144 17.50 13.44 -13.49
CA VAL A 144 16.40 12.50 -13.69
C VAL A 144 15.54 12.40 -12.44
N ALA A 145 14.24 12.68 -12.58
CA ALA A 145 13.29 12.60 -11.49
C ALA A 145 12.70 11.20 -11.30
N PHE A 146 12.59 10.75 -10.06
CA PHE A 146 11.88 9.52 -9.67
C PHE A 146 11.68 9.46 -8.16
N ALA A 147 10.71 8.67 -7.70
CA ALA A 147 10.50 8.47 -6.26
C ALA A 147 11.49 7.44 -5.71
N LYS A 148 12.16 7.80 -4.60
CA LYS A 148 13.12 6.91 -3.92
C LYS A 148 12.41 5.65 -3.40
N GLY A 149 13.03 4.47 -3.64
CA GLY A 149 12.51 3.19 -3.16
C GLY A 149 11.23 2.70 -3.85
N ALA A 150 10.76 3.38 -4.91
CA ALA A 150 9.63 2.94 -5.72
C ALA A 150 10.06 2.00 -6.87
N GLY A 151 9.09 1.37 -7.55
CA GLY A 151 9.37 0.59 -8.78
C GLY A 151 10.12 1.40 -9.83
N ALA A 152 9.80 2.68 -9.97
CA ALA A 152 10.51 3.62 -10.83
C ALA A 152 12.01 3.73 -10.50
N HIS A 153 12.39 3.63 -9.23
CA HIS A 153 13.78 3.64 -8.82
C HIS A 153 14.51 2.36 -9.28
N TYR A 154 13.86 1.21 -9.18
CA TYR A 154 14.42 -0.03 -9.70
C TYR A 154 14.53 -0.01 -11.23
N LEU A 155 13.49 0.48 -11.92
CA LEU A 155 13.51 0.58 -13.38
C LEU A 155 14.68 1.42 -13.89
N ILE A 156 14.96 2.60 -13.28
CA ILE A 156 16.09 3.43 -13.73
C ILE A 156 17.43 2.76 -13.44
N LEU A 157 17.59 2.03 -12.33
CA LEU A 157 18.81 1.28 -12.05
C LEU A 157 19.09 0.24 -13.12
N GLU A 158 18.12 -0.59 -13.46
CA GLU A 158 18.24 -1.62 -14.49
C GLU A 158 18.48 -1.03 -15.87
N ALA A 159 17.78 0.06 -16.22
CA ALA A 159 17.95 0.74 -17.50
C ALA A 159 19.35 1.35 -17.66
N LEU A 160 19.89 1.95 -16.60
CA LEU A 160 21.26 2.46 -16.57
C LEU A 160 22.27 1.33 -16.69
N ALA A 161 22.11 0.24 -15.93
CA ALA A 161 22.99 -0.92 -15.98
C ALA A 161 23.03 -1.55 -17.38
N GLN A 162 21.88 -1.70 -18.04
CA GLN A 162 21.80 -2.17 -19.42
C GLN A 162 22.55 -1.25 -20.40
N SER A 163 22.66 0.03 -20.09
CA SER A 163 23.35 1.04 -20.88
C SER A 163 24.84 1.23 -20.49
N GLY A 164 25.38 0.37 -19.60
CA GLY A 164 26.75 0.48 -19.08
C GLY A 164 26.95 1.65 -18.12
N LEU A 165 25.87 2.16 -17.54
CA LEU A 165 25.88 3.29 -16.60
C LEU A 165 25.44 2.81 -15.20
N THR A 166 25.67 3.67 -14.21
CA THR A 166 25.25 3.51 -12.83
C THR A 166 24.43 4.71 -12.36
N ILE A 167 23.82 4.63 -11.20
CA ILE A 167 23.08 5.75 -10.62
C ILE A 167 23.98 6.99 -10.37
N LYS A 168 25.30 6.80 -10.27
CA LYS A 168 26.28 7.87 -10.10
C LYS A 168 26.60 8.63 -11.41
N ASP A 169 26.19 8.07 -12.54
CA ASP A 169 26.36 8.69 -13.86
C ASP A 169 25.23 9.67 -14.22
N ILE A 170 24.19 9.75 -13.40
CA ILE A 170 23.12 10.74 -13.54
C ILE A 170 23.03 11.62 -12.30
N GLU A 171 22.23 12.68 -12.33
CA GLU A 171 21.88 13.51 -11.18
C GLU A 171 20.46 13.09 -10.68
N PRO A 172 20.35 12.23 -9.64
CA PRO A 172 19.04 11.76 -9.16
C PRO A 172 18.25 12.88 -8.48
N ALA A 173 17.03 13.14 -8.92
CA ALA A 173 16.08 14.00 -8.25
C ALA A 173 14.99 13.15 -7.59
N TYR A 174 15.10 12.93 -6.28
CA TYR A 174 14.13 12.13 -5.51
C TYR A 174 12.88 12.95 -5.21
N LEU A 175 11.87 12.83 -6.07
CA LEU A 175 10.65 13.61 -6.01
C LEU A 175 9.40 12.70 -5.89
N ALA A 176 8.43 13.15 -5.12
CA ALA A 176 7.09 12.56 -5.13
C ALA A 176 6.42 12.77 -6.51
N PRO A 177 5.42 11.97 -6.89
CA PRO A 177 4.83 12.04 -8.24
C PRO A 177 4.38 13.43 -8.66
N ALA A 178 3.75 14.23 -7.78
CA ALA A 178 3.29 15.58 -8.09
C ALA A 178 4.46 16.53 -8.36
N ASP A 179 5.48 16.52 -7.51
CA ASP A 179 6.67 17.35 -7.64
C ASP A 179 7.51 16.94 -8.87
N GLY A 180 7.62 15.60 -9.08
CA GLY A 180 8.27 15.03 -10.27
C GLY A 180 7.61 15.48 -11.56
N ARG A 181 6.27 15.53 -11.59
CA ARG A 181 5.51 16.06 -12.72
C ARG A 181 5.81 17.53 -12.95
N ALA A 182 5.73 18.35 -11.91
CA ALA A 182 5.99 19.77 -12.01
C ALA A 182 7.43 20.06 -12.50
N ALA A 183 8.42 19.33 -11.98
CA ALA A 183 9.82 19.45 -12.42
C ALA A 183 10.00 19.03 -13.90
N PHE A 184 9.32 17.97 -14.33
CA PHE A 184 9.36 17.45 -15.70
C PHE A 184 8.71 18.42 -16.71
N GLU A 185 7.50 18.87 -16.44
CA GLU A 185 6.76 19.81 -17.30
C GLU A 185 7.45 21.19 -17.35
N GLY A 186 8.03 21.63 -16.23
CA GLY A 186 8.82 22.85 -16.14
C GLY A 186 10.23 22.78 -16.76
N GLY A 187 10.65 21.60 -17.28
CA GLY A 187 11.97 21.43 -17.90
C GLY A 187 13.14 21.39 -16.92
N ASN A 188 12.89 21.25 -15.62
CA ASN A 188 13.92 21.20 -14.57
C ASN A 188 14.61 19.85 -14.45
N VAL A 189 14.11 18.82 -15.17
CA VAL A 189 14.68 17.47 -15.29
C VAL A 189 14.62 17.02 -16.74
N ALA A 190 15.62 16.25 -17.18
CA ALA A 190 15.69 15.73 -18.56
C ALA A 190 14.72 14.55 -18.77
N ALA A 191 14.51 13.74 -17.74
CA ALA A 191 13.61 12.61 -17.77
C ALA A 191 12.88 12.44 -16.43
N TRP A 192 11.74 11.77 -16.48
CA TRP A 192 10.97 11.37 -15.31
C TRP A 192 10.68 9.89 -15.39
N VAL A 193 10.93 9.15 -14.30
CA VAL A 193 10.58 7.74 -14.21
C VAL A 193 9.35 7.62 -13.34
N ILE A 194 8.27 7.09 -13.92
CA ILE A 194 6.94 7.16 -13.31
C ILE A 194 6.07 5.96 -13.69
N TRP A 195 5.02 5.77 -12.97
CA TRP A 195 4.05 4.69 -13.14
C TRP A 195 2.63 5.21 -13.37
N ASP A 196 1.73 4.31 -13.81
CA ASP A 196 0.31 4.62 -14.00
C ASP A 196 -0.43 4.87 -12.66
N PRO A 197 -1.37 5.79 -12.63
CA PRO A 197 -1.94 6.54 -13.77
C PRO A 197 -1.16 7.80 -14.20
N PHE A 198 -0.12 8.18 -13.48
CA PHE A 198 0.67 9.38 -13.79
C PHE A 198 1.38 9.29 -15.15
N LEU A 199 1.83 8.08 -15.53
CA LEU A 199 2.43 7.82 -16.85
C LEU A 199 1.43 8.12 -17.97
N ALA A 200 0.21 7.57 -17.89
CA ALA A 200 -0.82 7.84 -18.89
C ALA A 200 -1.19 9.34 -18.92
N ALA A 201 -1.27 9.98 -17.75
CA ALA A 201 -1.59 11.39 -17.65
C ALA A 201 -0.55 12.27 -18.35
N VAL A 202 0.74 12.08 -18.09
CA VAL A 202 1.81 12.90 -18.72
C VAL A 202 1.92 12.66 -20.22
N GLN A 203 1.66 11.42 -20.68
CA GLN A 203 1.63 11.13 -22.13
C GLN A 203 0.49 11.86 -22.82
N ARG A 204 -0.71 11.82 -22.26
CA ARG A 204 -1.91 12.41 -22.90
C ARG A 204 -1.98 13.92 -22.76
N GLN A 205 -1.56 14.46 -21.61
CA GLN A 205 -1.72 15.89 -21.31
C GLN A 205 -0.53 16.73 -21.76
N SER A 206 0.70 16.19 -21.71
CA SER A 206 1.93 16.90 -22.04
C SER A 206 2.64 16.32 -23.28
N GLY A 207 2.10 15.27 -23.89
CA GLY A 207 2.71 14.62 -25.05
C GLY A 207 4.05 13.96 -24.76
N ALA A 208 4.32 13.59 -23.51
CA ALA A 208 5.57 12.94 -23.14
C ALA A 208 5.79 11.64 -23.92
N ARG A 209 7.04 11.39 -24.33
CA ARG A 209 7.42 10.16 -25.03
C ARG A 209 7.98 9.15 -24.03
N ILE A 210 7.64 7.87 -24.20
CA ILE A 210 8.33 6.78 -23.51
C ILE A 210 9.72 6.63 -24.14
N LEU A 211 10.75 6.72 -23.31
CA LEU A 211 12.12 6.40 -23.68
C LEU A 211 12.35 4.88 -23.52
N LEU A 212 11.87 4.32 -22.42
CA LEU A 212 11.95 2.91 -22.08
C LEU A 212 10.83 2.57 -21.07
N ASP A 213 10.13 1.46 -21.25
CA ASP A 213 9.23 0.90 -20.24
C ASP A 213 9.89 -0.26 -19.45
N GLY A 214 9.13 -0.89 -18.55
CA GLY A 214 9.66 -2.01 -17.76
C GLY A 214 10.09 -3.21 -18.60
N GLY A 215 9.39 -3.52 -19.69
CA GLY A 215 9.73 -4.57 -20.65
C GLY A 215 10.21 -5.86 -19.97
N LYS A 216 11.46 -6.24 -20.27
CA LYS A 216 12.13 -7.38 -19.64
C LYS A 216 13.00 -7.00 -18.43
N LEU A 217 13.08 -5.71 -18.08
CA LEU A 217 13.97 -5.20 -17.03
C LEU A 217 13.34 -5.25 -15.64
N ALA A 218 12.05 -4.90 -15.55
CA ALA A 218 11.35 -4.78 -14.29
C ALA A 218 9.91 -5.24 -14.45
N SER A 219 9.55 -6.36 -13.86
CA SER A 219 8.22 -6.98 -13.99
C SER A 219 7.12 -6.10 -13.41
N TYR A 220 7.47 -5.24 -12.47
CA TYR A 220 6.54 -4.35 -11.81
C TYR A 220 5.34 -5.10 -11.23
N ARG A 221 5.63 -6.14 -10.45
CA ARG A 221 4.62 -6.82 -9.64
C ARG A 221 4.13 -5.88 -8.53
N ARG A 222 2.92 -6.12 -8.08
CA ARG A 222 2.35 -5.38 -6.94
C ARG A 222 2.15 -6.36 -5.80
N PHE A 223 2.59 -5.97 -4.60
CA PHE A 223 2.46 -6.77 -3.39
C PHE A 223 1.48 -6.11 -2.43
N TYR A 224 0.67 -6.93 -1.79
CA TYR A 224 -0.21 -6.56 -0.70
C TYR A 224 0.36 -7.12 0.59
N LEU A 225 0.49 -6.27 1.60
CA LEU A 225 1.20 -6.59 2.84
C LEU A 225 0.34 -6.29 4.06
N ALA A 226 0.53 -7.09 5.10
CA ALA A 226 -0.06 -6.90 6.40
C ALA A 226 1.03 -6.74 7.46
N ALA A 227 0.75 -6.01 8.52
CA ALA A 227 1.53 -6.10 9.74
C ALA A 227 1.46 -7.55 10.27
N THR A 228 2.60 -8.19 10.51
CA THR A 228 2.64 -9.62 10.92
C THR A 228 1.78 -9.91 12.14
N PRO A 229 1.75 -9.08 13.21
CA PRO A 229 0.86 -9.33 14.34
C PRO A 229 -0.63 -9.29 13.97
N TYR A 230 -1.01 -8.46 13.00
CA TYR A 230 -2.39 -8.41 12.50
C TYR A 230 -2.71 -9.67 11.70
N ALA A 231 -1.85 -10.05 10.75
CA ALA A 231 -2.03 -11.23 9.92
C ALA A 231 -2.18 -12.53 10.74
N GLN A 232 -1.40 -12.66 11.82
CA GLN A 232 -1.47 -13.81 12.73
C GLN A 232 -2.78 -13.87 13.51
N ARG A 233 -3.31 -12.73 13.91
CA ARG A 233 -4.53 -12.63 14.72
C ARG A 233 -5.81 -12.68 13.89
N ARG A 234 -5.79 -12.14 12.66
CA ARG A 234 -6.95 -11.93 11.81
C ARG A 234 -6.77 -12.50 10.40
N ALA A 235 -6.35 -13.76 10.33
CA ALA A 235 -6.26 -14.50 9.06
C ALA A 235 -7.63 -14.58 8.34
N ASP A 236 -8.73 -14.60 9.09
CA ASP A 236 -10.10 -14.53 8.60
C ASP A 236 -10.37 -13.24 7.80
N VAL A 237 -9.93 -12.09 8.33
CA VAL A 237 -10.05 -10.80 7.64
C VAL A 237 -9.21 -10.77 6.36
N LEU A 238 -7.98 -11.30 6.39
CA LEU A 238 -7.14 -11.39 5.18
C LEU A 238 -7.82 -12.21 4.09
N GLY A 239 -8.51 -13.31 4.43
CA GLY A 239 -9.27 -14.12 3.48
C GLY A 239 -10.37 -13.33 2.79
N VAL A 240 -11.13 -12.52 3.54
CA VAL A 240 -12.17 -11.65 2.99
C VAL A 240 -11.56 -10.57 2.08
N VAL A 241 -10.52 -9.87 2.55
CA VAL A 241 -9.86 -8.81 1.77
C VAL A 241 -9.28 -9.38 0.47
N TYR A 242 -8.62 -10.53 0.52
CA TYR A 242 -8.08 -11.21 -0.65
C TYR A 242 -9.16 -11.55 -1.68
N ALA A 243 -10.28 -12.13 -1.24
CA ALA A 243 -11.39 -12.48 -2.13
C ALA A 243 -12.03 -11.22 -2.77
N GLU A 244 -12.16 -10.13 -2.02
CA GLU A 244 -12.69 -8.87 -2.55
C GLU A 244 -11.73 -8.23 -3.58
N LEU A 245 -10.42 -8.28 -3.34
CA LEU A 245 -9.41 -7.81 -4.30
C LEU A 245 -9.48 -8.60 -5.61
N GLN A 246 -9.65 -9.94 -5.55
CA GLN A 246 -9.82 -10.76 -6.76
C GLN A 246 -11.08 -10.36 -7.52
N ARG A 247 -12.22 -10.23 -6.84
CA ARG A 247 -13.48 -9.78 -7.45
C ARG A 247 -13.36 -8.42 -8.11
N ALA A 248 -12.69 -7.47 -7.44
CA ALA A 248 -12.44 -6.14 -7.98
C ALA A 248 -11.58 -6.19 -9.26
N GLY A 249 -10.49 -6.96 -9.23
CA GLY A 249 -9.60 -7.13 -10.38
C GLY A 249 -10.31 -7.74 -11.59
N ASP A 250 -11.06 -8.81 -11.38
CA ASP A 250 -11.87 -9.47 -12.42
C ASP A 250 -12.90 -8.51 -13.03
N TRP A 251 -13.58 -7.72 -12.18
CA TRP A 251 -14.55 -6.76 -12.66
C TRP A 251 -13.92 -5.67 -13.51
N ILE A 252 -12.81 -5.07 -13.08
CA ILE A 252 -12.11 -4.01 -13.82
C ILE A 252 -11.60 -4.52 -15.17
N LYS A 253 -11.06 -5.73 -15.22
CA LYS A 253 -10.57 -6.32 -16.49
C LYS A 253 -11.68 -6.66 -17.46
N LYS A 254 -12.86 -7.05 -16.97
CA LYS A 254 -14.04 -7.33 -17.80
C LYS A 254 -14.77 -6.06 -18.24
N ASN A 255 -14.58 -4.93 -17.55
CA ASN A 255 -15.31 -3.69 -17.77
C ASN A 255 -14.37 -2.48 -17.84
N PRO A 256 -13.38 -2.42 -18.78
CA PRO A 256 -12.33 -1.39 -18.77
C PRO A 256 -12.91 0.04 -18.92
N GLY A 257 -13.86 0.27 -19.83
CA GLY A 257 -14.51 1.56 -20.02
C GLY A 257 -15.29 2.03 -18.78
N PRO A 258 -16.31 1.24 -18.30
CA PRO A 258 -17.00 1.57 -17.06
C PRO A 258 -16.10 1.71 -15.84
N ALA A 259 -15.00 0.95 -15.77
CA ALA A 259 -14.02 1.11 -14.71
C ALA A 259 -13.28 2.45 -14.81
N ALA A 260 -12.94 2.89 -16.02
CA ALA A 260 -12.29 4.17 -16.25
C ALA A 260 -13.24 5.34 -15.95
N GLU A 261 -14.48 5.29 -16.42
CA GLU A 261 -15.51 6.31 -16.14
C GLU A 261 -15.73 6.49 -14.64
N TRP A 262 -15.82 5.39 -13.90
CA TRP A 262 -15.97 5.43 -12.45
C TRP A 262 -14.72 6.00 -11.77
N HIS A 263 -13.51 5.58 -12.17
CA HIS A 263 -12.26 5.90 -11.46
C HIS A 263 -11.77 7.31 -11.74
N ALA A 264 -12.01 7.83 -12.95
CA ALA A 264 -11.53 9.11 -13.43
C ALA A 264 -11.83 10.29 -12.47
N PRO A 265 -13.07 10.53 -12.04
CA PRO A 265 -13.37 11.64 -11.12
C PRO A 265 -12.75 11.42 -9.73
N VAL A 266 -12.57 10.17 -9.30
CA VAL A 266 -12.00 9.84 -7.98
C VAL A 266 -10.54 10.27 -7.87
N ILE A 267 -9.78 10.16 -8.96
CA ILE A 267 -8.35 10.51 -9.00
C ILE A 267 -8.05 11.82 -9.74
N GLY A 268 -9.08 12.53 -10.22
CA GLY A 268 -8.97 13.82 -10.89
C GLY A 268 -8.35 13.75 -12.29
N LEU A 269 -8.62 12.68 -13.04
CA LEU A 269 -8.19 12.47 -14.43
C LEU A 269 -9.39 12.29 -15.35
N ASP A 270 -9.17 12.34 -16.67
CA ASP A 270 -10.18 11.98 -17.65
C ASP A 270 -10.27 10.46 -17.86
N ALA A 271 -11.46 9.97 -18.24
CA ALA A 271 -11.69 8.53 -18.41
C ALA A 271 -10.77 7.87 -19.44
N PRO A 272 -10.50 8.45 -20.63
CA PRO A 272 -9.54 7.89 -21.57
C PRO A 272 -8.11 7.75 -21.02
N THR A 273 -7.67 8.65 -20.14
CA THR A 273 -6.38 8.54 -19.44
C THR A 273 -6.36 7.37 -18.46
N VAL A 274 -7.44 7.22 -17.68
CA VAL A 274 -7.57 6.11 -16.73
C VAL A 274 -7.70 4.77 -17.45
N GLU A 275 -8.42 4.71 -18.55
CA GLU A 275 -8.52 3.49 -19.38
C GLU A 275 -7.15 3.06 -19.92
N ALA A 276 -6.37 4.00 -20.46
CA ALA A 276 -5.01 3.71 -20.92
C ALA A 276 -4.12 3.16 -19.80
N ALA A 277 -4.22 3.69 -18.58
CA ALA A 277 -3.52 3.19 -17.40
C ALA A 277 -4.01 1.77 -17.01
N ASN A 278 -5.32 1.56 -16.98
CA ASN A 278 -5.91 0.28 -16.60
C ASN A 278 -5.57 -0.85 -17.57
N LEU A 279 -5.45 -0.56 -18.85
CA LEU A 279 -5.08 -1.55 -19.88
C LEU A 279 -3.66 -2.09 -19.68
N ARG A 280 -2.73 -1.31 -19.13
CA ARG A 280 -1.36 -1.73 -18.85
C ARG A 280 -1.21 -2.59 -17.60
N ARG A 281 -2.17 -2.53 -16.66
CA ARG A 281 -2.15 -3.31 -15.44
C ARG A 281 -2.85 -4.65 -15.59
N SER A 282 -2.30 -5.66 -14.96
CA SER A 282 -2.87 -7.01 -14.98
C SER A 282 -4.13 -7.12 -14.14
N TYR A 283 -4.16 -6.47 -12.96
CA TYR A 283 -5.22 -6.58 -11.93
C TYR A 283 -5.53 -8.03 -11.51
N ARG A 284 -4.69 -8.98 -11.91
CA ARG A 284 -4.86 -10.38 -11.55
C ARG A 284 -4.23 -10.65 -10.19
N VAL A 285 -5.07 -10.67 -9.16
CA VAL A 285 -4.67 -10.96 -7.79
C VAL A 285 -4.56 -12.46 -7.58
N GLN A 286 -3.41 -12.90 -7.03
CA GLN A 286 -3.12 -14.30 -6.77
C GLN A 286 -2.33 -14.48 -5.47
N PRO A 287 -2.22 -15.73 -4.95
CA PRO A 287 -1.34 -16.04 -3.82
C PRO A 287 0.11 -15.69 -4.16
N VAL A 288 0.86 -15.31 -3.13
CA VAL A 288 2.30 -15.04 -3.29
C VAL A 288 3.03 -16.34 -3.61
N ASP A 289 3.76 -16.39 -4.71
CA ASP A 289 4.52 -17.55 -5.16
C ASP A 289 6.04 -17.38 -4.93
N ALA A 290 6.78 -18.46 -5.05
CA ALA A 290 8.23 -18.48 -4.84
C ALA A 290 8.98 -17.66 -5.92
N GLU A 291 8.46 -17.62 -7.14
CA GLU A 291 9.05 -16.84 -8.24
C GLU A 291 9.03 -15.35 -7.90
N ALA A 292 7.90 -14.83 -7.43
CA ALA A 292 7.76 -13.43 -7.04
C ALA A 292 8.71 -13.04 -5.90
N LEU A 293 8.89 -13.90 -4.90
CA LEU A 293 9.83 -13.66 -3.80
C LEU A 293 11.29 -13.72 -4.27
N THR A 294 11.62 -14.64 -5.17
CA THR A 294 12.96 -14.75 -5.77
C THR A 294 13.28 -13.49 -6.60
N GLU A 295 12.32 -13.02 -7.38
CA GLU A 295 12.46 -11.79 -8.14
C GLU A 295 12.63 -10.57 -7.22
N GLN A 296 11.84 -10.48 -6.16
CA GLN A 296 11.96 -9.41 -5.18
C GLN A 296 13.31 -9.44 -4.45
N GLN A 297 13.87 -10.64 -4.19
CA GLN A 297 15.23 -10.74 -3.64
C GLN A 297 16.27 -10.16 -4.60
N ARG A 298 16.15 -10.42 -5.91
CA ARG A 298 17.05 -9.79 -6.91
C ARG A 298 16.96 -8.27 -6.89
N ILE A 299 15.75 -7.72 -6.74
CA ILE A 299 15.54 -6.27 -6.58
C ILE A 299 16.25 -5.75 -5.33
N ALA A 300 16.13 -6.44 -4.20
CA ALA A 300 16.80 -6.09 -2.95
C ALA A 300 18.33 -6.12 -3.09
N ASP A 301 18.86 -7.14 -3.76
CA ASP A 301 20.30 -7.30 -4.01
C ASP A 301 20.82 -6.18 -4.93
N ALA A 302 20.07 -5.80 -5.98
CA ALA A 302 20.43 -4.67 -6.85
C ALA A 302 20.52 -3.35 -6.09
N PHE A 303 19.55 -3.05 -5.22
CA PHE A 303 19.61 -1.86 -4.35
C PHE A 303 20.76 -1.90 -3.34
N THR A 304 21.08 -3.09 -2.83
CA THR A 304 22.23 -3.26 -1.92
C THR A 304 23.55 -3.04 -2.66
N GLN A 305 23.69 -3.59 -3.86
CA GLN A 305 24.87 -3.41 -4.71
C GLN A 305 25.07 -1.94 -5.11
N ALA A 306 23.97 -1.25 -5.41
CA ALA A 306 23.97 0.19 -5.71
C ALA A 306 24.21 1.07 -4.47
N GLN A 307 24.39 0.49 -3.29
CA GLN A 307 24.56 1.19 -2.01
C GLN A 307 23.36 2.09 -1.62
N ILE A 308 22.17 1.74 -2.06
CA ILE A 308 20.92 2.47 -1.80
C ILE A 308 20.23 1.89 -0.54
N LEU A 309 20.24 0.55 -0.40
CA LEU A 309 19.85 -0.10 0.86
C LEU A 309 21.04 -0.12 1.82
N PRO A 310 20.84 0.25 3.11
CA PRO A 310 21.92 0.33 4.08
C PRO A 310 22.46 -1.04 4.52
N LYS A 311 21.69 -2.10 4.32
CA LYS A 311 22.05 -3.49 4.66
C LYS A 311 21.34 -4.48 3.76
N ARG A 312 21.90 -5.67 3.62
CA ARG A 312 21.22 -6.78 2.94
C ARG A 312 19.97 -7.20 3.72
N VAL A 313 18.95 -7.58 2.98
CA VAL A 313 17.71 -8.14 3.52
C VAL A 313 17.47 -9.51 2.90
N SER A 314 16.83 -10.40 3.65
CA SER A 314 16.32 -11.68 3.16
C SER A 314 14.81 -11.55 3.01
N VAL A 315 14.33 -11.57 1.77
CA VAL A 315 12.89 -11.54 1.48
C VAL A 315 12.23 -12.86 1.93
N ALA A 316 12.95 -13.97 1.84
CA ALA A 316 12.46 -15.30 2.21
C ALA A 316 12.15 -15.45 3.72
N ASP A 317 12.73 -14.60 4.58
CA ASP A 317 12.46 -14.63 6.02
C ASP A 317 11.10 -14.01 6.39
N SER A 318 10.43 -13.37 5.44
CA SER A 318 9.13 -12.76 5.67
C SER A 318 8.01 -13.80 5.59
N PRO A 319 7.08 -13.81 6.56
CA PRO A 319 5.92 -14.69 6.50
C PRO A 319 5.08 -14.47 5.24
N VAL A 320 4.51 -15.56 4.73
CA VAL A 320 3.55 -15.54 3.63
C VAL A 320 2.24 -16.13 4.13
N TRP A 321 1.18 -15.35 4.08
CA TRP A 321 -0.18 -15.84 4.29
C TRP A 321 -0.67 -16.58 3.03
N ARG A 322 -1.44 -17.65 3.24
CA ARG A 322 -2.04 -18.45 2.16
C ARG A 322 -3.56 -18.45 2.33
N PRO A 323 -4.32 -18.24 1.24
CA PRO A 323 -5.76 -18.46 1.28
C PRO A 323 -6.04 -19.94 1.61
N ALA A 324 -7.10 -20.17 2.40
CA ALA A 324 -7.56 -21.50 2.74
C ALA A 324 -8.15 -22.25 1.55
#